data_7678212226adc988a86e5a5c79c4175b
#
_entry.id   7678212226adc988a86e5a5c79c4175b
#
_cell.length_a   1.000
_cell.length_b   1.000
_cell.length_c   1.000
_cell.angle_alpha   90.00
_cell.angle_beta   90.00
_cell.angle_gamma   90.00
#
_symmetry.space_group_name_H-M   'P 1'
#
loop_
_entity.id
_entity.type
_entity.pdbx_description
1 polymer ?
#
loop_
_entity_poly.entity_id
_entity_poly.type
_entity_poly.pdbx_seq_one_letter_code
_entity_poly.pdbx_strand_id
1 'polypeptide(L)'
;MANSIMPFDRMGRCYLCHKVLRTEKHHIFGAGMRDLSEEYGLTVNLCHACHNEPPDGVHFNETKNKQLKAAAQTRAMYIYGWSIDEWRRLFRKDYRYGTA
;
A
#
# COMPACT_ATOMS: atom_id res chain seq x y z
N MET A 1 -1.68 16.78 2.25
CA MET A 1 -1.79 15.33 2.02
C MET A 1 -1.32 14.98 0.64
N ALA A 2 -0.48 13.99 0.53
CA ALA A 2 0.00 13.56 -0.77
C ALA A 2 -1.04 12.70 -1.47
N ASN A 3 -1.15 12.84 -2.78
CA ASN A 3 -1.92 11.90 -3.58
C ASN A 3 -1.17 10.56 -3.62
N SER A 4 -1.90 9.49 -3.90
CA SER A 4 -1.27 8.18 -4.04
C SER A 4 -0.19 8.20 -5.12
N ILE A 5 0.97 7.63 -4.80
CA ILE A 5 2.05 7.46 -5.77
C ILE A 5 1.95 6.12 -6.51
N MET A 6 1.00 5.28 -6.13
CA MET A 6 0.83 3.98 -6.77
C MET A 6 0.31 4.17 -8.19
N PRO A 7 0.94 3.51 -9.19
CA PRO A 7 0.52 3.68 -10.58
C PRO A 7 -0.90 3.18 -10.77
N PHE A 8 -1.69 3.95 -11.54
CA PHE A 8 -3.07 3.60 -11.91
C PHE A 8 -4.07 3.61 -10.74
N ASP A 9 -3.67 4.04 -9.55
CA ASP A 9 -4.61 4.17 -8.45
C ASP A 9 -5.55 5.36 -8.67
N ARG A 10 -6.85 5.15 -8.45
CA ARG A 10 -7.82 6.23 -8.49
C ARG A 10 -9.08 5.87 -7.71
N MET A 11 -9.77 6.90 -7.22
CA MET A 11 -11.03 6.72 -6.53
C MET A 11 -12.07 6.12 -7.49
N GLY A 12 -12.86 5.19 -6.99
CA GLY A 12 -13.94 4.56 -7.76
C GLY A 12 -13.50 3.36 -8.57
N ARG A 13 -12.24 2.98 -8.51
CA ARG A 13 -11.74 1.76 -9.14
C ARG A 13 -10.83 1.02 -8.18
N CYS A 14 -11.15 -0.23 -7.90
CA CYS A 14 -10.35 -1.04 -6.98
C CYS A 14 -8.96 -1.30 -7.56
N TYR A 15 -7.93 -0.98 -6.79
CA TYR A 15 -6.54 -1.17 -7.22
C TYR A 15 -6.20 -2.66 -7.45
N LEU A 16 -6.81 -3.56 -6.69
CA LEU A 16 -6.50 -4.98 -6.78
C LEU A 16 -7.36 -5.75 -7.78
N CYS A 17 -8.69 -5.60 -7.73
CA CYS A 17 -9.57 -6.35 -8.63
C CYS A 17 -9.98 -5.57 -9.87
N HIS A 18 -9.69 -4.28 -9.90
CA HIS A 18 -9.94 -3.37 -11.04
C HIS A 18 -11.40 -3.08 -11.36
N LYS A 19 -12.32 -3.55 -10.52
CA LYS A 19 -13.75 -3.23 -10.72
C LYS A 19 -14.01 -1.76 -10.47
N VAL A 20 -14.91 -1.19 -11.27
CA VAL A 20 -15.38 0.19 -11.11
C VAL A 20 -16.55 0.15 -10.15
N LEU A 21 -16.34 0.61 -8.93
CA LEU A 21 -17.34 0.59 -7.87
C LEU A 21 -16.85 1.51 -6.74
N ARG A 22 -17.67 1.63 -5.71
CA ARG A 22 -17.26 2.41 -4.53
C ARG A 22 -16.00 1.83 -3.91
N THR A 23 -15.05 2.71 -3.58
CA THR A 23 -13.77 2.31 -3.00
C THR A 23 -13.57 2.94 -1.63
N GLU A 24 -12.69 2.30 -0.87
CA GLU A 24 -12.26 2.74 0.45
C GLU A 24 -10.75 3.00 0.40
N LYS A 25 -10.31 4.05 1.06
CA LYS A 25 -8.88 4.37 1.12
C LYS A 25 -8.18 3.43 2.07
N HIS A 26 -7.18 2.72 1.57
CA HIS A 26 -6.35 1.81 2.36
C HIS A 26 -4.96 2.39 2.55
N HIS A 27 -4.52 2.54 3.79
CA HIS A 27 -3.15 2.92 4.10
C HIS A 27 -2.29 1.66 4.05
N ILE A 28 -1.37 1.60 3.09
CA ILE A 28 -0.58 0.38 2.84
C ILE A 28 0.25 0.02 4.06
N PHE A 29 0.84 1.02 4.72
CA PHE A 29 1.54 0.84 5.99
C PHE A 29 0.66 1.46 7.07
N GLY A 30 -0.02 0.59 7.82
CA GLY A 30 -0.99 1.00 8.82
C GLY A 30 -0.41 1.09 10.23
N ALA A 31 -1.28 1.02 11.21
CA ALA A 31 -0.92 1.11 12.63
C ALA A 31 -0.03 2.33 12.89
N GLY A 32 1.13 2.14 13.50
CA GLY A 32 2.03 3.25 13.83
C GLY A 32 2.63 3.99 12.63
N MET A 33 2.47 3.48 11.42
CA MET A 33 3.00 4.09 10.20
C MET A 33 1.93 4.70 9.30
N ARG A 34 0.71 4.82 9.80
CA ARG A 34 -0.40 5.37 9.01
C ARG A 34 -0.12 6.80 8.55
N ASP A 35 0.44 7.63 9.43
CA ASP A 35 0.78 9.01 9.08
C ASP A 35 1.85 9.08 8.00
N LEU A 36 2.81 8.17 8.02
CA LEU A 36 3.82 8.08 6.97
C LEU A 36 3.21 7.68 5.63
N SER A 37 2.26 6.72 5.65
CA SER A 37 1.54 6.34 4.44
C SER A 37 0.81 7.55 3.85
N GLU A 38 0.15 8.34 4.68
CA GLU A 38 -0.55 9.53 4.24
C GLU A 38 0.41 10.59 3.70
N GLU A 39 1.52 10.80 4.39
CA GLU A 39 2.49 11.82 4.01
C GLU A 39 3.15 11.53 2.66
N TYR A 40 3.49 10.26 2.40
CA TYR A 40 4.22 9.88 1.20
C TYR A 40 3.37 9.27 0.10
N GLY A 41 2.06 9.30 0.25
CA GLY A 41 1.15 8.82 -0.78
C GLY A 41 1.12 7.30 -0.93
N LEU A 42 1.38 6.58 0.16
CA LEU A 42 1.36 5.11 0.16
C LEU A 42 -0.03 4.61 0.53
N THR A 43 -0.98 4.98 -0.30
CA THR A 43 -2.38 4.61 -0.15
C THR A 43 -2.93 4.11 -1.47
N VAL A 44 -3.92 3.23 -1.41
CA VAL A 44 -4.63 2.76 -2.61
C VAL A 44 -6.12 2.73 -2.33
N ASN A 45 -6.91 2.82 -3.39
CA ASN A 45 -8.36 2.68 -3.31
C ASN A 45 -8.73 1.22 -3.54
N LEU A 46 -9.42 0.62 -2.59
CA LEU A 46 -9.84 -0.77 -2.65
C LEU A 46 -11.34 -0.86 -2.47
N CYS A 47 -11.98 -1.79 -3.19
CA CYS A 47 -13.38 -2.10 -2.90
C CYS A 47 -13.47 -2.77 -1.54
N HIS A 48 -14.67 -2.79 -0.96
CA HIS A 48 -14.85 -3.35 0.39
C HIS A 48 -14.37 -4.81 0.47
N ALA A 49 -14.67 -5.60 -0.54
CA ALA A 49 -14.26 -7.01 -0.54
C ALA A 49 -12.74 -7.18 -0.54
N CYS A 50 -12.02 -6.43 -1.37
CA CYS A 50 -10.56 -6.49 -1.41
C CYS A 50 -9.90 -5.85 -0.20
N HIS A 51 -10.62 -5.01 0.53
CA HIS A 51 -10.11 -4.30 1.69
C HIS A 51 -10.38 -5.08 2.98
N ASN A 52 -11.64 -5.40 3.25
CA ASN A 52 -12.08 -5.85 4.57
C ASN A 52 -12.85 -7.17 4.62
N GLU A 53 -12.99 -7.90 3.52
CA GLU A 53 -13.74 -9.15 3.56
C GLU A 53 -12.82 -10.37 3.49
N PRO A 54 -12.94 -11.31 4.47
CA PRO A 54 -12.19 -12.54 4.38
C PRO A 54 -12.77 -13.44 3.26
N PRO A 55 -11.97 -14.31 2.64
CA PRO A 55 -10.54 -14.48 2.90
C PRO A 55 -9.63 -13.57 2.08
N ASP A 56 -10.17 -12.81 1.12
CA ASP A 56 -9.37 -12.14 0.10
C ASP A 56 -9.01 -10.68 0.42
N GLY A 57 -9.69 -10.06 1.37
CA GLY A 57 -9.38 -8.70 1.78
C GLY A 57 -7.99 -8.59 2.37
N VAL A 58 -7.28 -7.49 2.07
CA VAL A 58 -5.88 -7.34 2.50
C VAL A 58 -5.71 -7.41 4.01
N HIS A 59 -6.71 -7.02 4.78
CA HIS A 59 -6.65 -7.14 6.24
C HIS A 59 -6.76 -8.58 6.73
N PHE A 60 -7.15 -9.51 5.88
CA PHE A 60 -7.31 -10.93 6.21
C PHE A 60 -6.42 -11.83 5.36
N ASN A 61 -5.66 -11.27 4.42
CA ASN A 61 -4.82 -12.04 3.51
C ASN A 61 -3.39 -11.52 3.58
N GLU A 62 -2.57 -12.21 4.36
CA GLU A 62 -1.20 -11.80 4.61
C GLU A 62 -0.35 -11.76 3.33
N THR A 63 -0.56 -12.71 2.43
CA THR A 63 0.18 -12.76 1.17
C THR A 63 -0.09 -11.52 0.32
N LYS A 64 -1.37 -11.16 0.15
CA LYS A 64 -1.74 -9.96 -0.61
C LYS A 64 -1.21 -8.69 0.05
N ASN A 65 -1.30 -8.62 1.37
CA ASN A 65 -0.79 -7.48 2.12
C ASN A 65 0.72 -7.31 1.95
N LYS A 66 1.47 -8.41 2.02
CA LYS A 66 2.92 -8.39 1.81
C LYS A 66 3.28 -7.98 0.38
N GLN A 67 2.57 -8.48 -0.60
CA GLN A 67 2.78 -8.12 -2.00
C GLN A 67 2.55 -6.62 -2.23
N LEU A 68 1.48 -6.10 -1.64
CA LEU A 68 1.15 -4.68 -1.76
C LEU A 68 2.21 -3.80 -1.09
N LYS A 69 2.69 -4.20 0.09
CA LYS A 69 3.76 -3.48 0.78
C LYS A 69 5.06 -3.49 -0.01
N ALA A 70 5.42 -4.63 -0.61
CA ALA A 70 6.62 -4.73 -1.44
C ALA A 70 6.54 -3.81 -2.66
N ALA A 71 5.40 -3.82 -3.33
CA ALA A 71 5.17 -2.94 -4.48
C ALA A 71 5.22 -1.47 -4.09
N ALA A 72 4.63 -1.12 -2.96
CA ALA A 72 4.61 0.25 -2.45
C ALA A 72 6.01 0.75 -2.12
N GLN A 73 6.81 -0.09 -1.45
CA GLN A 73 8.19 0.26 -1.14
C GLN A 73 9.00 0.50 -2.42
N THR A 74 8.91 -0.41 -3.37
CA THR A 74 9.61 -0.28 -4.66
C THR A 74 9.24 1.04 -5.34
N ARG A 75 7.96 1.35 -5.36
CA ARG A 75 7.47 2.59 -5.98
C ARG A 75 7.97 3.82 -5.25
N ALA A 76 7.91 3.83 -3.91
CA ALA A 76 8.37 4.96 -3.11
C ALA A 76 9.85 5.21 -3.30
N MET A 77 10.67 4.16 -3.27
CA MET A 77 12.11 4.30 -3.49
C MET A 77 12.41 4.88 -4.86
N TYR A 78 11.66 4.48 -5.87
CA TYR A 78 11.81 5.01 -7.22
C TYR A 78 11.38 6.48 -7.31
N ILE A 79 10.20 6.81 -6.82
CA ILE A 79 9.63 8.16 -6.92
C ILE A 79 10.43 9.18 -6.13
N TYR A 80 10.84 8.82 -4.91
CA TYR A 80 11.55 9.75 -4.03
C TYR A 80 13.06 9.65 -4.13
N GLY A 81 13.58 8.69 -4.89
CA GLY A 81 15.01 8.49 -5.02
C GLY A 81 15.67 8.00 -3.74
N TRP A 82 14.94 7.25 -2.92
CA TRP A 82 15.47 6.78 -1.63
C TRP A 82 16.32 5.53 -1.78
N SER A 83 17.43 5.51 -1.02
CA SER A 83 18.19 4.29 -0.80
C SER A 83 17.43 3.37 0.17
N ILE A 84 17.89 2.12 0.28
CA ILE A 84 17.29 1.21 1.26
C ILE A 84 17.47 1.73 2.70
N ASP A 85 18.58 2.38 2.99
CA ASP A 85 18.83 2.93 4.31
C ASP A 85 17.87 4.07 4.63
N GLU A 86 17.58 4.93 3.65
CA GLU A 86 16.61 6.00 3.82
C GLU A 86 15.21 5.45 4.02
N TRP A 87 14.84 4.43 3.25
CA TRP A 87 13.56 3.76 3.43
C TRP A 87 13.43 3.15 4.84
N ARG A 88 14.45 2.40 5.28
CA ARG A 88 14.42 1.76 6.60
C ARG A 88 14.32 2.76 7.74
N ARG A 89 14.93 3.93 7.57
CA ARG A 89 14.87 4.99 8.59
C ARG A 89 13.44 5.41 8.86
N LEU A 90 12.60 5.44 7.81
CA LEU A 90 11.20 5.82 7.91
C LEU A 90 10.29 4.62 8.24
N PHE A 91 10.45 3.53 7.53
CA PHE A 91 9.53 2.39 7.57
C PHE A 91 10.08 1.16 8.27
N ARG A 92 11.29 1.24 8.81
CA ARG A 92 11.93 0.30 9.73
C ARG A 92 12.54 -0.93 9.10
N LYS A 93 11.97 -1.54 8.06
CA LYS A 93 12.51 -2.75 7.46
C LYS A 93 12.26 -2.79 5.95
N ASP A 94 12.93 -3.72 5.29
CA ASP A 94 12.75 -3.96 3.86
C ASP A 94 11.60 -4.95 3.67
N TYR A 95 10.52 -4.49 3.01
CA TYR A 95 9.33 -5.30 2.76
C TYR A 95 9.38 -6.05 1.43
N ARG A 96 10.38 -5.80 0.60
CA ARG A 96 10.49 -6.39 -0.73
C ARG A 96 10.91 -7.85 -0.70
N TYR A 97 11.69 -8.22 0.30
CA TYR A 97 12.15 -9.59 0.45
C TYR A 97 11.36 -10.20 1.59
N GLY A 98 10.46 -11.09 1.21
CA GLY A 98 9.64 -11.75 2.19
C GLY A 98 10.52 -12.37 3.24
N THR A 99 10.48 -11.80 4.40
CA THR A 99 10.99 -12.52 5.52
C THR A 99 9.97 -13.57 5.83
N ALA A 100 10.48 -14.73 5.76
CA ALA A 100 9.67 -15.80 6.25
C ALA A 100 9.12 -15.42 7.61
#